data_88dff2d76aa82fd7db7d42865e1650a8
#
_entry.id   88dff2d76aa82fd7db7d42865e1650a8
#
_cell.length_a   1.000
_cell.length_b   1.000
_cell.length_c   1.000
_cell.angle_alpha   90.00
_cell.angle_beta   90.00
_cell.angle_gamma   90.00
#
_symmetry.space_group_name_H-M   'P 1'
#
loop_
_entity.id
_entity.type
_entity.pdbx_description
1 polymer ?
#
loop_
_entity_poly.entity_id
_entity_poly.type
_entity_poly.pdbx_seq_one_letter_code
_entity_poly.pdbx_strand_id
1 'polypeptide(L)'
;MRRPDREEDLKFQGSPGEGGGLFYPWQEEACHAIGGRDAILSAPTGSGKTWVAYRWAGLMDREGRPNMPAGRVIFTAPIKALSNERYLDLRDMGFDVGLETGDFKKNSDAPVLCCTQEIYTLKYCRRPNQRVIVDEFHFIFGDPDRARAYMDGIRGTHRDSRLLVMSATFGNPGTVKDYLEEMAQRDFVLYETSQRVTRLVFRRKGVKFSQIHDALVFAFSRKGVEYVAREIARTRKRLPREDRSRLREMAYILEVDQIPEVLLKGVGIYYGSLLPKEKLLVEMAFRERVLDVVVGTDALSLGVNLPAETVVFAQLAKFFDGPLTKNEFLQMSGRAGR
;
A
#
# COMPACT_ATOMS: atom_id res chain seq x y z
N MET A 1 9.74 35.12 21.36
CA MET A 1 9.58 35.16 19.90
C MET A 1 8.96 33.82 19.47
N ARG A 2 7.63 33.76 19.30
CA ARG A 2 6.90 32.54 18.89
C ARG A 2 7.05 32.41 17.39
N ARG A 3 7.61 31.28 16.91
CA ARG A 3 7.56 30.92 15.50
C ARG A 3 6.14 30.42 15.19
N PRO A 4 5.52 30.86 14.09
CA PRO A 4 4.19 30.38 13.73
C PRO A 4 4.27 28.90 13.34
N ASP A 5 3.32 28.12 13.87
CA ASP A 5 3.03 26.77 13.42
C ASP A 5 2.64 26.85 11.92
N ARG A 6 3.52 26.42 11.04
CA ARG A 6 3.15 26.19 9.65
C ARG A 6 2.29 24.93 9.61
N GLU A 7 1.00 25.11 9.72
CA GLU A 7 0.03 24.16 9.16
C GLU A 7 0.22 24.19 7.63
N GLU A 8 0.92 23.20 7.09
CA GLU A 8 0.77 22.91 5.66
C GLU A 8 -0.66 22.37 5.50
N ASP A 9 -1.57 23.23 5.10
CA ASP A 9 -2.93 22.89 4.69
C ASP A 9 -2.85 21.99 3.44
N LEU A 10 -2.74 20.67 3.67
CA LEU A 10 -3.06 19.70 2.64
C LEU A 10 -4.55 19.88 2.35
N LYS A 11 -4.88 20.34 1.14
CA LYS A 11 -6.26 20.60 0.72
C LYS A 11 -7.10 19.35 0.96
N PHE A 12 -8.02 19.46 1.92
CA PHE A 12 -9.04 18.47 2.20
C PHE A 12 -10.17 18.64 1.18
N GLN A 13 -10.54 17.59 0.48
CA GLN A 13 -11.80 17.54 -0.26
C GLN A 13 -12.81 16.72 0.55
N GLY A 14 -14.06 17.16 0.55
CA GLY A 14 -15.16 16.56 1.29
C GLY A 14 -15.36 15.05 1.05
N SER A 15 -16.26 14.46 1.80
CA SER A 15 -16.57 13.02 1.73
C SER A 15 -17.07 12.61 0.34
N PRO A 16 -16.84 11.34 -0.10
CA PRO A 16 -17.48 10.81 -1.30
C PRO A 16 -19.00 11.00 -1.16
N GLY A 17 -19.63 11.63 -2.15
CA GLY A 17 -21.08 11.85 -2.13
C GLY A 17 -21.56 13.27 -1.86
N GLU A 18 -20.72 14.23 -1.47
CA GLU A 18 -21.15 15.65 -1.36
C GLU A 18 -21.55 16.28 -2.70
N GLY A 19 -21.33 15.57 -3.83
CA GLY A 19 -21.79 15.91 -5.16
C GLY A 19 -22.57 14.80 -5.87
N GLY A 20 -23.03 13.75 -5.13
CA GLY A 20 -23.78 12.63 -5.71
C GLY A 20 -22.95 11.53 -6.39
N GLY A 21 -21.62 11.58 -6.35
CA GLY A 21 -20.72 10.61 -6.94
C GLY A 21 -20.03 9.68 -5.93
N LEU A 22 -19.74 8.43 -6.34
CA LEU A 22 -18.98 7.45 -5.56
C LEU A 22 -17.48 7.74 -5.50
N PHE A 23 -17.00 8.67 -6.31
CA PHE A 23 -15.60 9.03 -6.45
C PHE A 23 -15.33 10.43 -5.93
N TYR A 24 -14.11 10.66 -5.44
CA TYR A 24 -13.64 11.99 -5.11
C TYR A 24 -13.43 12.82 -6.39
N PRO A 25 -13.66 14.15 -6.38
CA PRO A 25 -13.51 15.00 -7.56
C PRO A 25 -12.18 14.80 -8.28
N TRP A 26 -11.06 14.71 -7.56
CA TRP A 26 -9.74 14.50 -8.17
C TRP A 26 -9.63 13.14 -8.91
N GLN A 27 -10.37 12.10 -8.48
CA GLN A 27 -10.38 10.79 -9.15
C GLN A 27 -11.11 10.88 -10.49
N GLU A 28 -12.21 11.64 -10.56
CA GLU A 28 -12.92 11.91 -11.81
C GLU A 28 -12.06 12.74 -12.76
N GLU A 29 -11.41 13.81 -12.27
CA GLU A 29 -10.47 14.59 -13.03
C GLU A 29 -9.31 13.75 -13.57
N ALA A 30 -8.72 12.89 -12.75
CA ALA A 30 -7.66 11.99 -13.14
C ALA A 30 -8.12 11.02 -14.25
N CYS A 31 -9.29 10.39 -14.08
CA CYS A 31 -9.85 9.50 -15.09
C CYS A 31 -10.13 10.21 -16.41
N HIS A 32 -10.60 11.46 -16.36
CA HIS A 32 -10.83 12.28 -17.57
C HIS A 32 -9.51 12.67 -18.24
N ALA A 33 -8.54 13.15 -17.46
CA ALA A 33 -7.24 13.60 -17.97
C ALA A 33 -6.43 12.45 -18.57
N ILE A 34 -6.43 11.28 -17.93
CA ILE A 34 -5.69 10.10 -18.38
C ILE A 34 -6.41 9.45 -19.57
N GLY A 35 -7.72 9.35 -19.53
CA GLY A 35 -8.50 8.60 -20.53
C GLY A 35 -8.03 7.15 -20.64
N GLY A 36 -7.94 6.62 -21.85
CA GLY A 36 -7.41 5.27 -22.13
C GLY A 36 -5.94 5.23 -22.55
N ARG A 37 -5.18 6.31 -22.30
CA ARG A 37 -3.79 6.48 -22.77
C ARG A 37 -2.79 5.86 -21.81
N ASP A 38 -1.54 5.74 -22.25
CA ASP A 38 -0.41 5.48 -21.37
C ASP A 38 -0.27 6.67 -20.40
N ALA A 39 -0.12 6.38 -19.09
CA ALA A 39 -0.17 7.44 -18.10
C ALA A 39 0.70 7.16 -16.86
N ILE A 40 1.05 8.25 -16.19
CA ILE A 40 1.69 8.26 -14.88
C ILE A 40 0.73 8.94 -13.90
N LEU A 41 0.36 8.23 -12.85
CA LEU A 41 -0.49 8.72 -11.76
C LEU A 41 0.35 8.88 -10.48
N SER A 42 0.66 10.12 -10.14
CA SER A 42 1.36 10.48 -8.91
C SER A 42 0.36 11.04 -7.90
N ALA A 43 0.09 10.28 -6.84
CA ALA A 43 -0.83 10.69 -5.79
C ALA A 43 -0.45 10.06 -4.44
N PRO A 44 -0.68 10.74 -3.30
CA PRO A 44 -0.24 10.26 -1.99
C PRO A 44 -0.77 8.88 -1.63
N THR A 45 -0.08 8.17 -0.72
CA THR A 45 -0.60 6.95 -0.13
C THR A 45 -1.93 7.24 0.60
N GLY A 46 -2.93 6.38 0.43
CA GLY A 46 -4.27 6.59 1.01
C GLY A 46 -5.13 7.62 0.27
N SER A 47 -4.75 8.04 -0.93
CA SER A 47 -5.57 8.93 -1.76
C SER A 47 -6.67 8.22 -2.55
N GLY A 48 -6.60 6.88 -2.68
CA GLY A 48 -7.55 6.10 -3.49
C GLY A 48 -7.12 5.92 -4.96
N LYS A 49 -5.82 5.96 -5.27
CA LYS A 49 -5.26 5.69 -6.62
C LYS A 49 -5.80 4.44 -7.29
N THR A 50 -6.02 3.40 -6.52
CA THR A 50 -6.48 2.10 -6.99
C THR A 50 -7.81 2.19 -7.74
N TRP A 51 -8.72 3.07 -7.30
CA TRP A 51 -10.01 3.29 -7.96
C TRP A 51 -9.84 3.91 -9.34
N VAL A 52 -8.92 4.86 -9.49
CA VAL A 52 -8.56 5.43 -10.80
C VAL A 52 -8.00 4.36 -11.72
N ALA A 53 -7.14 3.47 -11.19
CA ALA A 53 -6.60 2.36 -11.95
C ALA A 53 -7.66 1.35 -12.39
N TYR A 54 -8.63 1.02 -11.54
CA TYR A 54 -9.73 0.13 -11.89
C TYR A 54 -10.60 0.70 -13.02
N ARG A 55 -10.92 1.99 -12.95
CA ARG A 55 -11.65 2.66 -14.03
C ARG A 55 -10.84 2.72 -15.33
N TRP A 56 -9.57 3.11 -15.24
CA TRP A 56 -8.68 3.14 -16.41
C TRP A 56 -8.55 1.76 -17.06
N ALA A 57 -8.47 0.70 -16.26
CA ALA A 57 -8.40 -0.68 -16.76
C ALA A 57 -9.73 -1.22 -17.31
N GLY A 58 -10.84 -0.51 -17.10
CA GLY A 58 -12.17 -0.97 -17.49
C GLY A 58 -12.75 -2.03 -16.55
N LEU A 59 -12.19 -2.19 -15.35
CA LEU A 59 -12.71 -3.08 -14.30
C LEU A 59 -13.90 -2.46 -13.56
N MET A 60 -14.12 -1.16 -13.74
CA MET A 60 -15.15 -0.42 -13.04
C MET A 60 -15.80 0.60 -13.97
N ASP A 61 -17.12 0.72 -13.93
CA ASP A 61 -17.87 1.73 -14.66
C ASP A 61 -17.86 3.10 -13.95
N ARG A 62 -18.57 4.09 -14.53
CA ARG A 62 -18.64 5.45 -13.95
C ARG A 62 -19.43 5.48 -12.65
N GLU A 63 -20.32 4.54 -12.43
CA GLU A 63 -21.10 4.38 -11.23
C GLU A 63 -20.40 3.50 -10.17
N GLY A 64 -19.14 3.12 -10.38
CA GLY A 64 -18.35 2.34 -9.42
C GLY A 64 -18.72 0.85 -9.36
N ARG A 65 -19.49 0.34 -10.32
CA ARG A 65 -19.85 -1.08 -10.38
C ARG A 65 -18.80 -1.88 -11.10
N PRO A 66 -18.54 -3.13 -10.67
CA PRO A 66 -17.66 -4.03 -11.39
C PRO A 66 -18.08 -4.20 -12.86
N ASN A 67 -17.11 -4.14 -13.75
CA ASN A 67 -17.30 -4.26 -15.19
C ASN A 67 -16.26 -5.20 -15.79
N MET A 68 -16.62 -5.95 -16.83
CA MET A 68 -15.69 -6.83 -17.52
C MET A 68 -14.79 -6.03 -18.46
N PRO A 69 -13.47 -6.12 -18.33
CA PRO A 69 -12.56 -5.40 -19.21
C PRO A 69 -12.61 -5.94 -20.64
N ALA A 70 -12.46 -5.05 -21.62
CA ALA A 70 -12.44 -5.42 -23.05
C ALA A 70 -11.20 -6.22 -23.46
N GLY A 71 -10.17 -6.28 -22.61
CA GLY A 71 -8.94 -7.01 -22.83
C GLY A 71 -8.34 -7.49 -21.52
N ARG A 72 -7.16 -8.10 -21.58
CA ARG A 72 -6.50 -8.59 -20.39
C ARG A 72 -5.98 -7.45 -19.53
N VAL A 73 -6.23 -7.52 -18.22
CA VAL A 73 -5.70 -6.59 -17.24
C VAL A 73 -4.60 -7.27 -16.42
N ILE A 74 -3.46 -6.61 -16.29
CA ILE A 74 -2.35 -7.08 -15.46
C ILE A 74 -2.06 -6.04 -14.40
N PHE A 75 -2.13 -6.46 -13.13
CA PHE A 75 -1.68 -5.70 -11.98
C PHE A 75 -0.30 -6.18 -11.56
N THR A 76 0.71 -5.32 -11.64
CA THR A 76 2.05 -5.64 -11.16
C THR A 76 2.33 -4.94 -9.83
N ALA A 77 3.07 -5.61 -8.97
CA ALA A 77 3.48 -5.07 -7.68
C ALA A 77 4.96 -5.41 -7.39
N PRO A 78 5.64 -4.62 -6.54
CA PRO A 78 7.06 -4.82 -6.24
C PRO A 78 7.32 -6.05 -5.36
N ILE A 79 6.33 -6.53 -4.64
CA ILE A 79 6.45 -7.65 -3.71
C ILE A 79 5.23 -8.56 -3.75
N LYS A 80 5.43 -9.84 -3.40
CA LYS A 80 4.39 -10.88 -3.40
C LYS A 80 3.18 -10.52 -2.53
N ALA A 81 3.41 -9.89 -1.37
CA ALA A 81 2.34 -9.52 -0.44
C ALA A 81 1.34 -8.53 -1.07
N LEU A 82 1.83 -7.53 -1.82
CA LEU A 82 0.97 -6.58 -2.55
C LEU A 82 0.23 -7.24 -3.71
N SER A 83 0.87 -8.16 -4.41
CA SER A 83 0.18 -8.95 -5.45
C SER A 83 -0.95 -9.80 -4.87
N ASN A 84 -0.72 -10.42 -3.70
CA ASN A 84 -1.73 -11.20 -2.98
C ASN A 84 -2.89 -10.33 -2.49
N GLU A 85 -2.59 -9.17 -1.89
CA GLU A 85 -3.62 -8.21 -1.44
C GLU A 85 -4.52 -7.82 -2.62
N ARG A 86 -3.93 -7.44 -3.74
CA ARG A 86 -4.68 -7.04 -4.94
C ARG A 86 -5.51 -8.19 -5.53
N TYR A 87 -4.97 -9.40 -5.50
CA TYR A 87 -5.67 -10.61 -5.91
C TYR A 87 -6.92 -10.85 -5.05
N LEU A 88 -6.81 -10.73 -3.74
CA LEU A 88 -7.92 -10.91 -2.83
C LEU A 88 -8.99 -9.84 -3.03
N ASP A 89 -8.60 -8.56 -3.10
CA ASP A 89 -9.53 -7.44 -3.33
C ASP A 89 -10.35 -7.65 -4.61
N LEU A 90 -9.71 -7.97 -5.72
CA LEU A 90 -10.39 -8.15 -7.01
C LEU A 90 -11.27 -9.41 -7.03
N ARG A 91 -10.83 -10.49 -6.39
CA ARG A 91 -11.65 -11.69 -6.23
C ARG A 91 -12.91 -11.41 -5.41
N ASP A 92 -12.78 -10.68 -4.30
CA ASP A 92 -13.90 -10.33 -3.42
C ASP A 92 -14.90 -9.38 -4.11
N MET A 93 -14.42 -8.62 -5.12
CA MET A 93 -15.28 -7.85 -6.04
C MET A 93 -15.97 -8.72 -7.10
N GLY A 94 -15.71 -10.03 -7.16
CA GLY A 94 -16.34 -10.98 -8.08
C GLY A 94 -15.63 -11.18 -9.41
N PHE A 95 -14.41 -10.71 -9.59
CA PHE A 95 -13.65 -10.93 -10.82
C PHE A 95 -13.04 -12.34 -10.88
N ASP A 96 -12.92 -12.87 -12.10
CA ASP A 96 -12.04 -14.01 -12.38
C ASP A 96 -10.60 -13.52 -12.41
N VAL A 97 -9.86 -13.84 -11.35
CA VAL A 97 -8.50 -13.32 -11.11
C VAL A 97 -7.49 -14.43 -11.00
N GLY A 98 -6.35 -14.24 -11.64
CA GLY A 98 -5.16 -15.05 -11.48
C GLY A 98 -4.14 -14.41 -10.55
N LEU A 99 -3.26 -15.22 -9.99
CA LEU A 99 -2.11 -14.78 -9.20
C LEU A 99 -0.86 -15.52 -9.65
N GLU A 100 0.20 -14.78 -9.96
CA GLU A 100 1.49 -15.37 -10.29
C GLU A 100 2.65 -14.61 -9.65
N THR A 101 3.39 -15.30 -8.80
CA THR A 101 4.60 -14.82 -8.14
C THR A 101 5.74 -15.80 -8.41
N GLY A 102 6.96 -15.53 -7.94
CA GLY A 102 8.10 -16.40 -8.21
C GLY A 102 7.93 -17.85 -7.74
N ASP A 103 7.13 -18.09 -6.72
CA ASP A 103 6.92 -19.39 -6.05
C ASP A 103 5.46 -19.88 -6.07
N PHE A 104 4.54 -19.09 -6.63
CA PHE A 104 3.12 -19.43 -6.65
C PHE A 104 2.47 -19.06 -7.98
N LYS A 105 1.66 -19.99 -8.52
CA LYS A 105 0.92 -19.78 -9.75
C LYS A 105 -0.50 -20.36 -9.62
N LYS A 106 -1.51 -19.51 -9.85
CA LYS A 106 -2.91 -19.89 -9.85
C LYS A 106 -3.65 -19.11 -10.92
N ASN A 107 -4.40 -19.80 -11.78
CA ASN A 107 -5.26 -19.21 -12.80
C ASN A 107 -4.57 -18.12 -13.65
N SER A 108 -3.36 -18.40 -14.13
CA SER A 108 -2.53 -17.38 -14.81
C SER A 108 -3.08 -16.91 -16.17
N ASP A 109 -4.10 -17.58 -16.70
CA ASP A 109 -4.76 -17.22 -17.97
C ASP A 109 -6.05 -16.40 -17.75
N ALA A 110 -6.38 -16.08 -16.51
CA ALA A 110 -7.51 -15.24 -16.13
C ALA A 110 -7.51 -13.89 -16.88
N PRO A 111 -8.71 -13.31 -17.10
CA PRO A 111 -8.84 -11.97 -17.67
C PRO A 111 -8.12 -10.89 -16.84
N VAL A 112 -8.06 -11.07 -15.54
CA VAL A 112 -7.32 -10.20 -14.61
C VAL A 112 -6.21 -11.01 -13.95
N LEU A 113 -4.98 -10.54 -14.03
CA LEU A 113 -3.82 -11.20 -13.42
C LEU A 113 -3.11 -10.25 -12.45
N CYS A 114 -2.93 -10.69 -11.22
CA CYS A 114 -2.03 -10.05 -10.27
C CYS A 114 -0.69 -10.78 -10.25
N CYS A 115 0.42 -10.07 -10.42
CA CYS A 115 1.74 -10.69 -10.43
C CYS A 115 2.81 -9.74 -9.88
N THR A 116 4.00 -10.27 -9.58
CA THR A 116 5.15 -9.42 -9.32
C THR A 116 5.68 -8.80 -10.61
N GLN A 117 6.38 -7.68 -10.49
CA GLN A 117 6.94 -6.98 -11.65
C GLN A 117 7.92 -7.87 -12.44
N GLU A 118 8.71 -8.67 -11.77
CA GLU A 118 9.65 -9.60 -12.38
C GLU A 118 8.91 -10.64 -13.27
N ILE A 119 7.79 -11.18 -12.77
CA ILE A 119 6.95 -12.13 -13.54
C ILE A 119 6.35 -11.46 -14.76
N TYR A 120 5.84 -10.23 -14.62
CA TYR A 120 5.36 -9.46 -15.76
C TYR A 120 6.43 -9.29 -16.83
N THR A 121 7.60 -8.84 -16.44
CA THR A 121 8.74 -8.61 -17.33
C THR A 121 9.18 -9.86 -18.06
N LEU A 122 9.23 -11.00 -17.37
CA LEU A 122 9.68 -12.26 -17.94
C LEU A 122 8.65 -12.90 -18.88
N LYS A 123 7.35 -12.80 -18.58
CA LYS A 123 6.34 -13.67 -19.24
C LYS A 123 5.27 -12.91 -20.03
N TYR A 124 4.98 -11.66 -19.67
CA TYR A 124 3.77 -10.99 -20.14
C TYR A 124 4.01 -9.70 -20.91
N CYS A 125 5.10 -8.98 -20.69
CA CYS A 125 5.30 -7.64 -21.24
C CYS A 125 5.20 -7.60 -22.79
N ARG A 126 5.62 -8.64 -23.48
CA ARG A 126 5.60 -8.71 -24.95
C ARG A 126 4.25 -9.14 -25.56
N ARG A 127 3.24 -9.42 -24.72
CA ARG A 127 1.93 -9.83 -25.21
C ARG A 127 1.08 -8.60 -25.58
N PRO A 128 0.35 -8.62 -26.71
CA PRO A 128 -0.49 -7.48 -27.13
C PRO A 128 -1.79 -7.40 -26.33
N ASN A 129 -2.50 -6.28 -26.52
CA ASN A 129 -3.86 -6.05 -26.03
C ASN A 129 -4.04 -6.20 -24.52
N GLN A 130 -3.08 -5.70 -23.74
CA GLN A 130 -3.14 -5.70 -22.30
C GLN A 130 -3.28 -4.28 -21.75
N ARG A 131 -3.99 -4.14 -20.64
CA ARG A 131 -3.94 -2.97 -19.77
C ARG A 131 -3.11 -3.30 -18.54
N VAL A 132 -1.96 -2.67 -18.41
CA VAL A 132 -0.97 -3.01 -17.40
C VAL A 132 -0.88 -1.89 -16.39
N ILE A 133 -1.16 -2.20 -15.15
CA ILE A 133 -1.05 -1.30 -14.01
C ILE A 133 0.24 -1.63 -13.28
N VAL A 134 1.18 -0.71 -13.32
CA VAL A 134 2.48 -0.81 -12.63
C VAL A 134 2.37 -0.07 -11.32
N ASP A 135 2.09 -0.81 -10.24
CA ASP A 135 1.87 -0.23 -8.92
C ASP A 135 3.16 -0.01 -8.13
N GLU A 136 3.13 0.97 -7.24
CA GLU A 136 4.22 1.33 -6.32
C GLU A 136 5.58 1.52 -7.05
N PHE A 137 5.55 2.20 -8.19
CA PHE A 137 6.72 2.41 -9.05
C PHE A 137 7.92 3.04 -8.33
N HIS A 138 7.71 3.79 -7.26
CA HIS A 138 8.78 4.40 -6.47
C HIS A 138 9.77 3.40 -5.85
N PHE A 139 9.45 2.11 -5.82
CA PHE A 139 10.37 1.08 -5.36
C PHE A 139 11.63 0.92 -6.23
N ILE A 140 11.63 1.47 -7.43
CA ILE A 140 12.83 1.50 -8.29
C ILE A 140 14.01 2.27 -7.66
N PHE A 141 13.73 3.22 -6.77
CA PHE A 141 14.78 4.08 -6.18
C PHE A 141 15.53 3.42 -5.02
N GLY A 142 15.05 2.29 -4.50
CA GLY A 142 15.63 1.63 -3.34
C GLY A 142 16.38 0.33 -3.64
N ASP A 143 16.22 -0.24 -4.84
CA ASP A 143 16.73 -1.58 -5.19
C ASP A 143 17.06 -1.63 -6.70
N PRO A 144 18.37 -1.72 -7.07
CA PRO A 144 18.79 -1.74 -8.47
C PRO A 144 18.23 -2.92 -9.29
N ASP A 145 18.08 -4.10 -8.69
CA ASP A 145 17.58 -5.28 -9.40
C ASP A 145 16.08 -5.11 -9.72
N ARG A 146 15.33 -4.53 -8.79
CA ARG A 146 13.93 -4.15 -9.02
C ARG A 146 13.81 -3.04 -10.07
N ALA A 147 14.65 -2.01 -9.97
CA ALA A 147 14.68 -0.95 -10.96
C ALA A 147 14.84 -1.53 -12.38
N ARG A 148 15.77 -2.47 -12.55
CA ARG A 148 15.97 -3.17 -13.83
C ARG A 148 14.71 -3.91 -14.28
N ALA A 149 14.07 -4.67 -13.41
CA ALA A 149 12.85 -5.40 -13.75
C ALA A 149 11.72 -4.47 -14.19
N TYR A 150 11.55 -3.33 -13.51
CA TYR A 150 10.56 -2.31 -13.91
C TYR A 150 10.89 -1.71 -15.27
N MET A 151 12.13 -1.27 -15.47
CA MET A 151 12.56 -0.63 -16.72
C MET A 151 12.45 -1.58 -17.90
N ASP A 152 12.94 -2.82 -17.77
CA ASP A 152 12.87 -3.83 -18.83
C ASP A 152 11.41 -4.21 -19.14
N GLY A 153 10.54 -4.30 -18.14
CA GLY A 153 9.12 -4.58 -18.30
C GLY A 153 8.38 -3.46 -19.04
N ILE A 154 8.58 -2.21 -18.63
CA ILE A 154 7.96 -1.04 -19.26
C ILE A 154 8.45 -0.90 -20.71
N ARG A 155 9.76 -0.96 -20.94
CA ARG A 155 10.35 -0.90 -22.29
C ARG A 155 9.89 -2.05 -23.19
N GLY A 156 9.76 -3.27 -22.61
CA GLY A 156 9.35 -4.47 -23.32
C GLY A 156 7.86 -4.57 -23.58
N THR A 157 7.04 -3.68 -22.99
CA THR A 157 5.58 -3.72 -23.14
C THR A 157 5.17 -3.54 -24.60
N HIS A 158 4.36 -4.48 -25.10
CA HIS A 158 3.90 -4.48 -26.49
C HIS A 158 3.17 -3.16 -26.84
N ARG A 159 3.35 -2.65 -28.06
CA ARG A 159 2.81 -1.34 -28.48
C ARG A 159 1.28 -1.25 -28.43
N ASP A 160 0.58 -2.35 -28.67
CA ASP A 160 -0.88 -2.43 -28.58
C ASP A 160 -1.39 -2.53 -27.12
N SER A 161 -0.49 -2.68 -26.15
CA SER A 161 -0.83 -2.66 -24.74
C SER A 161 -0.72 -1.24 -24.19
N ARG A 162 -1.43 -0.96 -23.09
CA ARG A 162 -1.41 0.35 -22.41
C ARG A 162 -0.85 0.21 -21.01
N LEU A 163 -0.14 1.22 -20.57
CA LEU A 163 0.54 1.31 -19.27
C LEU A 163 -0.07 2.40 -18.40
N LEU A 164 -0.39 2.05 -17.16
CA LEU A 164 -0.64 3.01 -16.10
C LEU A 164 0.41 2.81 -15.00
N VAL A 165 1.35 3.74 -14.88
CA VAL A 165 2.39 3.73 -13.85
C VAL A 165 1.89 4.52 -12.65
N MET A 166 1.80 3.86 -11.49
CA MET A 166 1.31 4.50 -10.26
C MET A 166 2.40 4.60 -9.21
N SER A 167 2.41 5.71 -8.50
CA SER A 167 3.31 5.92 -7.37
C SER A 167 2.68 6.78 -6.29
N ALA A 168 3.22 6.68 -5.07
CA ALA A 168 2.81 7.53 -3.96
C ALA A 168 3.10 9.00 -4.28
N THR A 169 4.33 9.40 -4.34
CA THR A 169 4.78 10.74 -4.75
C THR A 169 6.18 10.64 -5.28
N PHE A 170 6.42 11.27 -6.40
CA PHE A 170 7.77 11.48 -6.92
C PHE A 170 8.31 12.82 -6.42
N GLY A 171 9.62 12.90 -6.22
CA GLY A 171 10.27 14.19 -5.93
C GLY A 171 10.17 15.14 -7.12
N ASN A 172 10.21 14.61 -8.34
CA ASN A 172 9.99 15.34 -9.59
C ASN A 172 9.29 14.42 -10.60
N PRO A 173 7.95 14.44 -10.66
CA PRO A 173 7.17 13.60 -11.58
C PRO A 173 7.44 13.89 -13.05
N GLY A 174 7.75 15.14 -13.40
CA GLY A 174 8.09 15.53 -14.78
C GLY A 174 9.35 14.84 -15.27
N THR A 175 10.42 14.84 -14.49
CA THR A 175 11.67 14.14 -14.84
C THR A 175 11.44 12.62 -14.99
N VAL A 176 10.58 12.04 -14.15
CA VAL A 176 10.23 10.61 -14.27
C VAL A 176 9.49 10.37 -15.58
N LYS A 177 8.56 11.25 -15.94
CA LYS A 177 7.83 11.18 -17.20
C LYS A 177 8.79 11.23 -18.39
N ASP A 178 9.64 12.25 -18.46
CA ASP A 178 10.60 12.45 -19.57
C ASP A 178 11.50 11.22 -19.74
N TYR A 179 12.00 10.67 -18.63
CA TYR A 179 12.81 9.45 -18.64
C TYR A 179 12.03 8.22 -19.14
N LEU A 180 10.79 8.02 -18.71
CA LEU A 180 9.96 6.89 -19.15
C LEU A 180 9.58 7.02 -20.63
N GLU A 181 9.29 8.22 -21.12
CA GLU A 181 8.98 8.49 -22.53
C GLU A 181 10.18 8.18 -23.43
N GLU A 182 11.35 8.65 -23.06
CA GLU A 182 12.60 8.35 -23.77
C GLU A 182 12.92 6.86 -23.78
N MET A 183 12.85 6.21 -22.62
CA MET A 183 13.21 4.79 -22.44
C MET A 183 12.22 3.85 -23.14
N ALA A 184 10.92 4.11 -23.03
CA ALA A 184 9.87 3.23 -23.58
C ALA A 184 9.46 3.61 -25.01
N GLN A 185 9.90 4.76 -25.54
CA GLN A 185 9.48 5.28 -26.83
C GLN A 185 7.95 5.38 -26.95
N ARG A 186 7.31 5.95 -25.89
CA ARG A 186 5.87 6.12 -25.73
C ARG A 186 5.56 7.46 -25.07
N ASP A 187 4.45 8.07 -25.43
CA ASP A 187 3.96 9.30 -24.78
C ASP A 187 3.15 8.91 -23.54
N PHE A 188 3.44 9.56 -22.42
CA PHE A 188 2.71 9.38 -21.16
C PHE A 188 1.96 10.64 -20.77
N VAL A 189 0.72 10.50 -20.36
CA VAL A 189 -0.01 11.57 -19.66
C VAL A 189 0.40 11.56 -18.20
N LEU A 190 0.89 12.67 -17.69
CA LEU A 190 1.15 12.84 -16.27
C LEU A 190 -0.06 13.48 -15.58
N TYR A 191 -0.59 12.79 -14.57
CA TYR A 191 -1.52 13.39 -13.62
C TYR A 191 -0.92 13.35 -12.22
N GLU A 192 -0.82 14.50 -11.59
CA GLU A 192 -0.26 14.66 -10.27
C GLU A 192 -1.27 15.34 -9.34
N THR A 193 -1.40 14.81 -8.12
CA THR A 193 -2.20 15.43 -7.07
C THR A 193 -1.56 15.24 -5.71
N SER A 194 -1.75 16.21 -4.83
CA SER A 194 -1.40 16.10 -3.39
C SER A 194 -2.62 15.78 -2.51
N GLN A 195 -3.79 15.58 -3.13
CA GLN A 195 -5.04 15.38 -2.41
C GLN A 195 -5.10 14.00 -1.76
N ARG A 196 -5.63 13.96 -0.54
CA ARG A 196 -5.85 12.74 0.23
C ARG A 196 -7.31 12.66 0.64
N VAL A 197 -7.79 11.42 0.83
CA VAL A 197 -9.11 11.13 1.37
C VAL A 197 -9.23 11.58 2.83
N THR A 198 -8.16 11.46 3.59
CA THR A 198 -8.12 11.80 5.02
C THR A 198 -7.07 12.84 5.29
N ARG A 199 -7.43 13.89 6.05
CA ARG A 199 -6.47 14.92 6.50
C ARG A 199 -5.50 14.32 7.51
N LEU A 200 -4.18 14.50 7.29
CA LEU A 200 -3.14 14.16 8.26
C LEU A 200 -2.78 15.36 9.10
N VAL A 201 -2.76 15.18 10.41
CA VAL A 201 -2.28 16.18 11.37
C VAL A 201 -0.97 15.70 11.96
N PHE A 202 0.10 16.43 11.71
CA PHE A 202 1.42 16.11 12.26
C PHE A 202 1.63 16.80 13.60
N ARG A 203 1.99 16.02 14.62
CA ARG A 203 2.27 16.53 15.97
C ARG A 203 3.70 16.21 16.35
N ARG A 204 4.50 17.22 16.65
CA ARG A 204 5.86 17.08 17.21
C ARG A 204 5.82 17.04 18.74
N LYS A 205 5.13 16.06 19.30
CA LYS A 205 5.06 15.87 20.76
C LYS A 205 5.43 14.44 21.11
N GLY A 206 6.15 14.26 22.23
CA GLY A 206 6.27 12.94 22.83
C GLY A 206 4.90 12.44 23.27
N VAL A 207 4.59 11.19 22.97
CA VAL A 207 3.34 10.51 23.36
C VAL A 207 3.69 9.51 24.46
N LYS A 208 2.94 9.51 25.56
CA LYS A 208 3.10 8.48 26.60
C LYS A 208 2.60 7.14 26.08
N PHE A 209 3.27 6.04 26.40
CA PHE A 209 2.87 4.70 25.98
C PHE A 209 1.42 4.35 26.32
N SER A 210 0.91 4.86 27.44
CA SER A 210 -0.49 4.69 27.86
C SER A 210 -1.51 5.46 27.01
N GLN A 211 -1.09 6.36 26.15
CA GLN A 211 -1.94 7.17 25.27
C GLN A 211 -1.93 6.71 23.82
N ILE A 212 -1.19 5.63 23.50
CA ILE A 212 -1.12 5.09 22.15
C ILE A 212 -2.27 4.11 21.97
N HIS A 213 -3.22 4.44 21.10
CA HIS A 213 -4.41 3.65 20.76
C HIS A 213 -4.66 3.73 19.26
N ASP A 214 -5.32 2.73 18.70
CA ASP A 214 -5.62 2.57 17.26
C ASP A 214 -4.44 3.03 16.39
N ALA A 215 -3.26 2.41 16.62
CA ALA A 215 -2.02 2.97 16.12
C ALA A 215 -1.07 1.94 15.49
N LEU A 216 -0.38 2.40 14.44
CA LEU A 216 0.86 1.77 13.97
C LEU A 216 2.05 2.54 14.55
N VAL A 217 2.99 1.82 15.17
CA VAL A 217 4.17 2.40 15.81
C VAL A 217 5.42 1.91 15.08
N PHE A 218 6.23 2.84 14.56
CA PHE A 218 7.44 2.51 13.82
C PHE A 218 8.69 2.58 14.70
N ALA A 219 9.45 1.47 14.74
CA ALA A 219 10.78 1.37 15.34
C ALA A 219 11.67 0.52 14.42
N PHE A 220 12.89 0.98 14.11
CA PHE A 220 13.69 0.46 13.00
C PHE A 220 14.70 -0.64 13.39
N SER A 221 14.41 -1.39 14.44
CA SER A 221 15.15 -2.60 14.79
C SER A 221 14.24 -3.60 15.50
N ARG A 222 14.51 -4.90 15.36
CA ARG A 222 13.80 -5.94 16.08
C ARG A 222 13.77 -5.68 17.59
N LYS A 223 14.93 -5.36 18.19
CA LYS A 223 15.03 -5.02 19.62
C LYS A 223 14.20 -3.79 19.99
N GLY A 224 14.18 -2.76 19.14
CA GLY A 224 13.36 -1.57 19.31
C GLY A 224 11.86 -1.88 19.28
N VAL A 225 11.42 -2.67 18.30
CA VAL A 225 10.03 -3.14 18.19
C VAL A 225 9.61 -3.90 19.46
N GLU A 226 10.40 -4.89 19.87
CA GLU A 226 10.11 -5.69 21.06
C GLU A 226 10.12 -4.85 22.36
N TYR A 227 11.01 -3.87 22.46
CA TYR A 227 11.07 -2.94 23.60
C TYR A 227 9.81 -2.05 23.65
N VAL A 228 9.51 -1.35 22.58
CA VAL A 228 8.36 -0.44 22.49
C VAL A 228 7.04 -1.19 22.70
N ALA A 229 6.89 -2.38 22.08
CA ALA A 229 5.71 -3.21 22.28
C ALA A 229 5.52 -3.64 23.74
N ARG A 230 6.60 -4.01 24.42
CA ARG A 230 6.57 -4.34 25.87
C ARG A 230 6.21 -3.14 26.74
N GLU A 231 6.78 -1.97 26.47
CA GLU A 231 6.47 -0.75 27.23
C GLU A 231 4.99 -0.35 27.06
N ILE A 232 4.44 -0.41 25.85
CA ILE A 232 3.02 -0.17 25.62
C ILE A 232 2.18 -1.23 26.36
N ALA A 233 2.53 -2.51 26.24
CA ALA A 233 1.81 -3.60 26.88
C ALA A 233 1.84 -3.54 28.42
N ARG A 234 2.90 -2.98 29.03
CA ARG A 234 2.99 -2.75 30.50
C ARG A 234 1.92 -1.77 31.00
N THR A 235 1.49 -0.83 30.16
CA THR A 235 0.45 0.15 30.54
C THR A 235 -0.96 -0.40 30.39
N ARG A 236 -1.13 -1.63 29.90
CA ARG A 236 -2.41 -2.23 29.52
C ARG A 236 -2.76 -3.44 30.38
N LYS A 237 -4.06 -3.62 30.57
CA LYS A 237 -4.63 -4.89 31.07
C LYS A 237 -4.64 -5.92 29.94
N ARG A 238 -4.77 -7.19 30.32
CA ARG A 238 -5.04 -8.25 29.33
C ARG A 238 -6.37 -7.99 28.63
N LEU A 239 -6.45 -8.36 27.36
CA LEU A 239 -7.66 -8.33 26.55
C LEU A 239 -8.85 -9.01 27.27
N PRO A 240 -10.08 -8.61 27.01
CA PRO A 240 -11.28 -9.31 27.44
C PRO A 240 -11.22 -10.82 27.10
N ARG A 241 -11.99 -11.63 27.81
CA ARG A 241 -11.99 -13.09 27.59
C ARG A 241 -12.39 -13.45 26.16
N GLU A 242 -13.35 -12.74 25.60
CA GLU A 242 -13.85 -12.91 24.22
C GLU A 242 -12.74 -12.67 23.19
N ASP A 243 -12.06 -11.53 23.25
CA ASP A 243 -10.97 -11.18 22.31
C ASP A 243 -9.79 -12.15 22.43
N ARG A 244 -9.48 -12.61 23.65
CA ARG A 244 -8.45 -13.64 23.84
C ARG A 244 -8.87 -14.99 23.23
N SER A 245 -10.17 -15.31 23.26
CA SER A 245 -10.69 -16.52 22.62
C SER A 245 -10.56 -16.43 21.10
N ARG A 246 -10.97 -15.29 20.52
CA ARG A 246 -10.85 -15.00 19.06
C ARG A 246 -9.37 -15.06 18.62
N LEU A 247 -8.47 -14.45 19.39
CA LEU A 247 -7.04 -14.47 19.08
C LEU A 247 -6.47 -15.92 19.10
N ARG A 248 -6.91 -16.77 20.04
CA ARG A 248 -6.51 -18.16 20.09
C ARG A 248 -7.06 -18.99 18.94
N GLU A 249 -8.29 -18.73 18.54
CA GLU A 249 -8.92 -19.36 17.39
C GLU A 249 -8.16 -19.03 16.10
N MET A 250 -7.85 -17.74 15.88
CA MET A 250 -7.01 -17.32 14.74
C MET A 250 -5.63 -18.01 14.77
N ALA A 251 -4.98 -18.03 15.93
CA ALA A 251 -3.68 -18.69 16.10
C ALA A 251 -3.75 -20.19 15.79
N TYR A 252 -4.83 -20.86 16.22
CA TYR A 252 -5.06 -22.29 15.95
C TYR A 252 -5.26 -22.54 14.44
N ILE A 253 -6.10 -21.76 13.78
CA ILE A 253 -6.34 -21.85 12.32
C ILE A 253 -5.04 -21.64 11.53
N LEU A 254 -4.18 -20.74 12.00
CA LEU A 254 -2.91 -20.39 11.35
C LEU A 254 -1.74 -21.27 11.81
N GLU A 255 -2.00 -22.25 12.66
CA GLU A 255 -0.97 -23.15 13.24
C GLU A 255 0.16 -22.37 13.94
N VAL A 256 -0.17 -21.27 14.62
CA VAL A 256 0.77 -20.50 15.43
C VAL A 256 0.83 -21.08 16.82
N ASP A 257 1.94 -21.73 17.16
CA ASP A 257 2.08 -22.50 18.40
C ASP A 257 2.12 -21.65 19.67
N GLN A 258 2.66 -20.43 19.57
CA GLN A 258 2.83 -19.56 20.72
C GLN A 258 2.30 -18.15 20.44
N ILE A 259 1.44 -17.65 21.30
CA ILE A 259 0.95 -16.28 21.28
C ILE A 259 1.78 -15.47 22.29
N PRO A 260 2.59 -14.50 21.82
CA PRO A 260 3.35 -13.62 22.71
C PRO A 260 2.44 -12.88 23.70
N GLU A 261 2.91 -12.69 24.95
CA GLU A 261 2.13 -12.02 26.01
C GLU A 261 1.67 -10.59 25.60
N VAL A 262 2.44 -9.90 24.77
CA VAL A 262 2.08 -8.56 24.27
C VAL A 262 0.82 -8.59 23.41
N LEU A 263 0.59 -9.65 22.63
CA LEU A 263 -0.64 -9.82 21.84
C LEU A 263 -1.85 -10.01 22.77
N LEU A 264 -1.69 -10.74 23.89
CA LEU A 264 -2.76 -10.92 24.89
C LEU A 264 -3.13 -9.60 25.60
N LYS A 265 -2.36 -8.53 25.39
CA LYS A 265 -2.62 -7.18 25.87
C LYS A 265 -2.99 -6.20 24.74
N GLY A 266 -3.32 -6.71 23.55
CA GLY A 266 -3.77 -5.92 22.41
C GLY A 266 -2.64 -5.23 21.66
N VAL A 267 -1.38 -5.68 21.80
CA VAL A 267 -0.22 -5.10 21.12
C VAL A 267 0.43 -6.14 20.21
N GLY A 268 0.35 -5.92 18.91
CA GLY A 268 1.03 -6.72 17.89
C GLY A 268 2.49 -6.31 17.69
N ILE A 269 3.30 -7.25 17.24
CA ILE A 269 4.69 -7.01 16.79
C ILE A 269 4.82 -7.41 15.32
N TYR A 270 5.55 -6.61 14.53
CA TYR A 270 5.67 -6.85 13.09
C TYR A 270 7.05 -6.46 12.55
N TYR A 271 7.81 -7.41 12.06
CA TYR A 271 9.11 -7.18 11.41
C TYR A 271 9.44 -8.27 10.38
N GLY A 272 10.42 -8.00 9.52
CA GLY A 272 10.73 -8.82 8.34
C GLY A 272 10.94 -10.31 8.62
N SER A 273 11.64 -10.65 9.72
CA SER A 273 12.01 -12.03 10.07
C SER A 273 10.94 -12.84 10.80
N LEU A 274 9.74 -12.29 11.05
CA LEU A 274 8.60 -13.09 11.52
C LEU A 274 8.17 -14.11 10.46
N LEU A 275 7.71 -15.28 10.91
CA LEU A 275 7.13 -16.28 10.01
C LEU A 275 5.88 -15.71 9.32
N PRO A 276 5.58 -16.15 8.08
CA PRO A 276 4.38 -15.69 7.37
C PRO A 276 3.09 -15.87 8.18
N LYS A 277 2.93 -17.00 8.89
CA LYS A 277 1.78 -17.29 9.74
C LYS A 277 1.65 -16.34 10.93
N GLU A 278 2.78 -15.91 11.52
CA GLU A 278 2.79 -14.94 12.62
C GLU A 278 2.41 -13.54 12.14
N LYS A 279 2.90 -13.15 10.98
CA LYS A 279 2.52 -11.88 10.32
C LYS A 279 1.03 -11.85 10.06
N LEU A 280 0.50 -12.93 9.48
CA LEU A 280 -0.93 -13.05 9.15
C LEU A 280 -1.80 -13.00 10.41
N LEU A 281 -1.38 -13.62 11.51
CA LEU A 281 -2.07 -13.54 12.80
C LEU A 281 -2.20 -12.08 13.28
N VAL A 282 -1.11 -11.33 13.25
CA VAL A 282 -1.11 -9.91 13.66
C VAL A 282 -2.00 -9.08 12.74
N GLU A 283 -1.93 -9.31 11.42
CA GLU A 283 -2.75 -8.60 10.44
C GLU A 283 -4.25 -8.86 10.62
N MET A 284 -4.64 -10.13 10.75
CA MET A 284 -6.04 -10.50 10.98
C MET A 284 -6.55 -9.93 12.31
N ALA A 285 -5.82 -10.13 13.39
CA ALA A 285 -6.22 -9.66 14.70
C ALA A 285 -6.32 -8.13 14.80
N PHE A 286 -5.49 -7.38 14.05
CA PHE A 286 -5.60 -5.93 13.99
C PHE A 286 -6.78 -5.48 13.13
N ARG A 287 -7.02 -6.09 11.97
CA ARG A 287 -8.19 -5.80 11.12
C ARG A 287 -9.50 -6.05 11.85
N GLU A 288 -9.58 -7.12 12.62
CA GLU A 288 -10.76 -7.47 13.43
C GLU A 288 -10.84 -6.71 14.75
N ARG A 289 -9.97 -5.71 14.95
CA ARG A 289 -9.96 -4.85 16.16
C ARG A 289 -9.72 -5.61 17.47
N VAL A 290 -9.18 -6.81 17.40
CA VAL A 290 -8.69 -7.57 18.57
C VAL A 290 -7.38 -6.96 19.08
N LEU A 291 -6.50 -6.57 18.17
CA LEU A 291 -5.31 -5.75 18.52
C LEU A 291 -5.62 -4.28 18.27
N ASP A 292 -5.15 -3.43 19.16
CA ASP A 292 -5.34 -1.98 19.13
C ASP A 292 -4.08 -1.22 18.65
N VAL A 293 -2.92 -1.83 18.80
CA VAL A 293 -1.64 -1.27 18.38
C VAL A 293 -0.80 -2.33 17.71
N VAL A 294 -0.12 -1.97 16.63
CA VAL A 294 0.95 -2.80 16.04
C VAL A 294 2.25 -2.01 16.04
N VAL A 295 3.28 -2.57 16.65
CA VAL A 295 4.64 -2.02 16.63
C VAL A 295 5.47 -2.79 15.63
N GLY A 296 6.10 -2.10 14.68
CA GLY A 296 6.90 -2.78 13.67
C GLY A 296 7.98 -1.94 13.04
N THR A 297 8.76 -2.59 12.18
CA THR A 297 9.77 -1.93 11.36
C THR A 297 9.12 -1.34 10.09
N ASP A 298 9.94 -0.88 9.17
CA ASP A 298 9.52 -0.50 7.82
C ASP A 298 8.73 -1.60 7.07
N ALA A 299 8.87 -2.86 7.48
CA ALA A 299 8.02 -3.96 6.99
C ALA A 299 6.51 -3.68 7.14
N LEU A 300 6.10 -2.88 8.15
CA LEU A 300 4.71 -2.41 8.30
C LEU A 300 4.27 -1.43 7.21
N SER A 301 5.21 -0.72 6.57
CA SER A 301 4.89 0.20 5.48
C SER A 301 4.73 -0.52 4.14
N LEU A 302 5.19 -1.77 4.04
CA LEU A 302 5.31 -2.52 2.80
C LEU A 302 4.29 -3.66 2.73
N GLY A 303 3.28 -3.53 1.87
CA GLY A 303 2.41 -4.64 1.51
C GLY A 303 1.43 -5.11 2.59
N VAL A 304 1.16 -4.30 3.60
CA VAL A 304 0.19 -4.62 4.65
C VAL A 304 -0.90 -3.57 4.69
N ASN A 305 -2.14 -3.97 4.50
CA ASN A 305 -3.29 -3.08 4.65
C ASN A 305 -3.80 -3.14 6.10
N LEU A 306 -3.15 -2.37 6.98
CA LEU A 306 -3.56 -2.21 8.36
C LEU A 306 -4.14 -0.81 8.55
N PRO A 307 -5.48 -0.69 8.67
CA PRO A 307 -6.13 0.60 8.90
C PRO A 307 -5.90 1.05 10.34
N ALA A 308 -5.25 2.19 10.54
CA ALA A 308 -5.04 2.79 11.84
C ALA A 308 -5.44 4.27 11.82
N GLU A 309 -5.95 4.77 12.93
CA GLU A 309 -6.21 6.20 13.08
C GLU A 309 -4.91 6.98 13.20
N THR A 310 -3.94 6.43 13.94
CA THR A 310 -2.71 7.12 14.31
C THR A 310 -1.46 6.36 13.83
N VAL A 311 -0.46 7.11 13.39
CA VAL A 311 0.91 6.62 13.19
C VAL A 311 1.84 7.31 14.17
N VAL A 312 2.64 6.53 14.89
CA VAL A 312 3.63 7.02 15.86
C VAL A 312 5.02 6.59 15.40
N PHE A 313 5.94 7.53 15.37
CA PHE A 313 7.35 7.24 15.14
C PHE A 313 8.08 7.19 16.47
N ALA A 314 8.46 6.01 16.94
CA ALA A 314 9.31 5.84 18.12
C ALA A 314 10.76 6.25 17.81
N GLN A 315 11.15 6.21 16.55
CA GLN A 315 12.45 6.60 16.03
C GLN A 315 12.26 7.30 14.69
N LEU A 316 13.16 8.23 14.34
CA LEU A 316 13.18 8.92 13.03
C LEU A 316 14.45 8.62 12.24
N ALA A 317 15.26 7.66 12.71
CA ALA A 317 16.46 7.22 12.03
C ALA A 317 16.60 5.69 12.13
N LYS A 318 17.07 5.09 11.06
CA LYS A 318 17.46 3.68 10.98
C LYS A 318 18.91 3.56 11.46
N PHE A 319 19.26 2.43 12.06
CA PHE A 319 20.56 2.25 12.67
C PHE A 319 21.74 2.31 11.66
N PHE A 320 21.52 1.70 10.49
CA PHE A 320 22.56 1.66 9.42
C PHE A 320 22.33 2.68 8.31
N ASP A 321 21.08 3.05 8.01
CA ASP A 321 20.71 3.87 6.86
C ASP A 321 20.56 5.36 7.20
N GLY A 322 20.71 5.73 8.49
CA GLY A 322 20.57 7.11 8.94
C GLY A 322 19.12 7.61 9.05
N PRO A 323 18.90 8.93 8.94
CA PRO A 323 17.56 9.52 9.05
C PRO A 323 16.61 9.02 7.98
N LEU A 324 15.32 8.91 8.32
CA LEU A 324 14.28 8.63 7.32
C LEU A 324 14.28 9.68 6.22
N THR A 325 14.21 9.20 5.00
CA THR A 325 13.97 10.07 3.84
C THR A 325 12.55 10.65 3.89
N LYS A 326 12.33 11.77 3.20
CA LYS A 326 11.00 12.37 3.08
C LYS A 326 9.96 11.37 2.54
N ASN A 327 10.35 10.57 1.55
CA ASN A 327 9.46 9.59 0.93
C ASN A 327 9.08 8.47 1.90
N GLU A 328 10.03 7.90 2.63
CA GLU A 328 9.77 6.88 3.65
C GLU A 328 8.84 7.42 4.74
N PHE A 329 9.13 8.62 5.24
CA PHE A 329 8.28 9.26 6.25
C PHE A 329 6.84 9.47 5.75
N LEU A 330 6.65 9.98 4.53
CA LEU A 330 5.33 10.19 3.94
C LEU A 330 4.60 8.86 3.66
N GLN A 331 5.31 7.83 3.23
CA GLN A 331 4.75 6.50 3.01
C GLN A 331 4.25 5.86 4.32
N MET A 332 5.06 5.93 5.38
CA MET A 332 4.69 5.42 6.70
C MET A 332 3.56 6.23 7.33
N SER A 333 3.66 7.56 7.34
CA SER A 333 2.61 8.44 7.87
C SER A 333 1.31 8.33 7.07
N GLY A 334 1.39 7.99 5.79
CA GLY A 334 0.26 7.70 4.92
C GLY A 334 -0.58 6.49 5.31
N ARG A 335 -0.14 5.71 6.28
CA ARG A 335 -0.94 4.61 6.87
C ARG A 335 -1.98 5.11 7.87
N ALA A 336 -1.86 6.34 8.37
CA ALA A 336 -2.85 6.94 9.24
C ALA A 336 -4.13 7.34 8.51
N GLY A 337 -5.27 7.23 9.20
CA GLY A 337 -6.57 7.67 8.69
C GLY A 337 -7.13 6.80 7.57
N ARG A 338 -6.96 5.50 7.65
CA ARG A 338 -7.50 4.51 6.69
C ARG A 338 -8.70 3.78 7.26
#